data_eff0eddd8d7bb9221eec632b1bbbbf30
#
_entry.id   eff0eddd8d7bb9221eec632b1bbbbf30
#
_cell.length_a   1.000
_cell.length_b   1.000
_cell.length_c   1.000
_cell.angle_alpha   90.00
_cell.angle_beta   90.00
_cell.angle_gamma   90.00
#
_symmetry.space_group_name_H-M   'P 1'
#
loop_
_entity.id
_entity.type
_entity.pdbx_description
1 polymer ?
#
loop_
_entity_poly.entity_id
_entity_poly.type
_entity_poly.pdbx_seq_one_letter_code
_entity_poly.pdbx_strand_id
1 'polypeptide(L)'
;MLEILLTYPTPEGSQSIAIEDERTSFGRGSEATHRFDDEGLSRLNSTIYRDGDRIWIIDENSTNGTFVNGERPAAAGTPLRNGDTIKIGHKTNLTVRIIESASRPVISDQIVAPAQTAAPAGDASFSWIPVAVIAGAFFVICVSVVFIGVTVFGSGQTEIVQTGNDPDPNDDNRIDSKPTPRSTTEIDKPSNTTVDNSNLPDLPANLNTRPDIPPPSGKKYPEMSDPERRQYLEARAMRVAQVIGNSASGEIPAAAIDKIKSFVDAYASRSKVKPLGGCRFGDNLQATFERASKNAPFIVKAFNEKGIDPRIGLYLAMIESEHCVCLQSGTGPLGMFQFTYATAKLHFDPSEGVIKGASPGSPDVRCQPEPAARAAASYMKALTGRYGTGPASVPLAIGSYNSGEGGLSSNLQKALDSGQGLPRDFWTLIAKGDLLSKQFQSENFKYVPKFFAAAIIGENPQDFGLTLQPISTYSK
;
A
#
# COMPACT_ATOMS: atom_id res chain seq x y z
N MET A 1 7.66 -23.81 -7.20
CA MET A 1 7.63 -22.44 -7.75
C MET A 1 6.84 -22.52 -9.04
N LEU A 2 5.85 -21.65 -9.24
CA LEU A 2 5.08 -21.65 -10.48
C LEU A 2 5.90 -21.02 -11.59
N GLU A 3 5.95 -21.69 -12.75
CA GLU A 3 6.45 -21.12 -13.98
C GLU A 3 5.29 -20.41 -14.69
N ILE A 4 5.49 -19.14 -15.04
CA ILE A 4 4.46 -18.30 -15.64
C ILE A 4 4.94 -17.90 -17.03
N LEU A 5 4.19 -18.27 -18.04
CA LEU A 5 4.51 -18.04 -19.43
C LEU A 5 3.38 -17.25 -20.12
N LEU A 6 3.75 -16.33 -20.99
CA LEU A 6 2.84 -15.71 -21.96
C LEU A 6 3.14 -16.28 -23.34
N THR A 7 2.19 -16.98 -23.93
CA THR A 7 2.33 -17.53 -25.27
C THR A 7 1.64 -16.65 -26.31
N TYR A 8 2.26 -16.44 -27.46
CA TYR A 8 1.71 -15.66 -28.55
C TYR A 8 2.06 -16.27 -29.94
N PRO A 9 1.16 -16.12 -30.92
CA PRO A 9 1.41 -16.62 -32.27
C PRO A 9 2.41 -15.74 -33.03
N THR A 10 3.31 -16.34 -33.77
CA THR A 10 4.19 -15.70 -34.75
C THR A 10 4.07 -16.42 -36.11
N PRO A 11 4.52 -15.82 -37.21
CA PRO A 11 4.52 -16.49 -38.53
C PRO A 11 5.28 -17.81 -38.52
N GLU A 12 6.25 -17.99 -37.64
CA GLU A 12 7.10 -19.18 -37.54
C GLU A 12 6.58 -20.22 -36.52
N GLY A 13 5.45 -19.93 -35.84
CA GLY A 13 4.86 -20.78 -34.80
C GLY A 13 4.44 -20.01 -33.57
N SER A 14 4.35 -20.68 -32.42
CA SER A 14 4.03 -20.04 -31.11
C SER A 14 5.30 -19.78 -30.35
N GLN A 15 5.47 -18.57 -29.83
CA GLN A 15 6.55 -18.18 -28.91
C GLN A 15 6.03 -17.97 -27.49
N SER A 16 6.93 -18.07 -26.52
CA SER A 16 6.61 -17.87 -25.10
C SER A 16 7.58 -16.91 -24.46
N ILE A 17 7.06 -16.07 -23.58
CA ILE A 17 7.80 -15.15 -22.71
C ILE A 17 7.63 -15.64 -21.27
N ALA A 18 8.73 -15.93 -20.57
CA ALA A 18 8.72 -16.24 -19.16
C ALA A 18 8.58 -14.95 -18.34
N ILE A 19 7.67 -14.96 -17.38
CA ILE A 19 7.48 -13.86 -16.42
C ILE A 19 8.25 -14.22 -15.14
N GLU A 20 9.52 -13.91 -15.12
CA GLU A 20 10.44 -14.21 -14.01
C GLU A 20 10.62 -13.00 -13.08
N ASP A 21 10.69 -11.81 -13.68
CA ASP A 21 10.90 -10.56 -12.96
C ASP A 21 9.63 -10.08 -12.23
N GLU A 22 9.82 -9.30 -11.17
CA GLU A 22 8.71 -8.64 -10.46
C GLU A 22 7.90 -7.70 -11.36
N ARG A 23 8.51 -7.24 -12.47
CA ARG A 23 7.91 -6.33 -13.42
C ARG A 23 8.34 -6.65 -14.85
N THR A 24 7.39 -6.98 -15.71
CA THR A 24 7.62 -7.22 -17.14
C THR A 24 6.71 -6.33 -17.98
N SER A 25 7.29 -5.43 -18.77
CA SER A 25 6.53 -4.44 -19.54
C SER A 25 6.50 -4.77 -21.03
N PHE A 26 5.41 -4.37 -21.70
CA PHE A 26 5.10 -4.65 -23.09
C PHE A 26 4.79 -3.36 -23.85
N GLY A 27 5.29 -3.24 -25.07
CA GLY A 27 5.06 -2.07 -25.90
C GLY A 27 5.84 -2.13 -27.22
N ARG A 28 5.83 -1.03 -28.00
CA ARG A 28 6.64 -0.90 -29.21
C ARG A 28 7.94 -0.10 -29.02
N GLY A 29 8.07 0.61 -27.89
CA GLY A 29 9.21 1.48 -27.57
C GLY A 29 10.38 0.73 -26.94
N SER A 30 11.54 1.38 -26.88
CA SER A 30 12.75 0.85 -26.25
C SER A 30 12.64 0.76 -24.72
N GLU A 31 11.69 1.46 -24.12
CA GLU A 31 11.38 1.45 -22.70
C GLU A 31 10.62 0.19 -22.24
N ALA A 32 10.05 -0.60 -23.19
CA ALA A 32 9.37 -1.85 -22.87
C ALA A 32 10.37 -3.01 -22.78
N THR A 33 10.18 -3.90 -21.78
CA THR A 33 10.98 -5.13 -21.60
C THR A 33 10.83 -6.04 -22.82
N HIS A 34 9.58 -6.21 -23.28
CA HIS A 34 9.27 -6.98 -24.48
C HIS A 34 8.62 -6.08 -25.54
N ARG A 35 9.23 -6.06 -26.72
CA ARG A 35 8.80 -5.23 -27.83
C ARG A 35 8.09 -6.07 -28.87
N PHE A 36 6.94 -5.57 -29.34
CA PHE A 36 6.20 -6.16 -30.45
C PHE A 36 6.12 -5.18 -31.61
N ASP A 37 6.20 -5.73 -32.83
CA ASP A 37 5.96 -4.99 -34.07
C ASP A 37 4.46 -4.88 -34.34
N ASP A 38 3.79 -3.99 -33.60
CA ASP A 38 2.38 -3.70 -33.70
C ASP A 38 2.19 -2.18 -33.63
N GLU A 39 1.79 -1.56 -34.74
CA GLU A 39 1.61 -0.10 -34.84
C GLU A 39 0.53 0.42 -33.86
N GLY A 40 -0.39 -0.45 -33.46
CA GLY A 40 -1.41 -0.14 -32.46
C GLY A 40 -0.89 -0.10 -31.01
N LEU A 41 0.34 -0.52 -30.75
CA LEU A 41 0.93 -0.45 -29.41
C LEU A 41 1.46 0.94 -29.10
N SER A 42 1.21 1.40 -27.88
CA SER A 42 1.93 2.51 -27.30
C SER A 42 3.41 2.14 -27.08
N ARG A 43 4.30 3.13 -26.92
CA ARG A 43 5.72 2.88 -26.64
C ARG A 43 5.87 2.02 -25.40
N LEU A 44 5.16 2.36 -24.31
CA LEU A 44 4.87 1.51 -23.15
C LEU A 44 3.36 1.30 -23.15
N ASN A 45 2.89 0.04 -23.24
CA ASN A 45 1.46 -0.28 -23.39
C ASN A 45 0.87 -0.85 -22.13
N SER A 46 1.49 -1.87 -21.58
CA SER A 46 1.03 -2.57 -20.39
C SER A 46 2.21 -3.14 -19.61
N THR A 47 1.98 -3.40 -18.34
CA THR A 47 2.97 -4.02 -17.45
C THR A 47 2.32 -5.17 -16.69
N ILE A 48 2.96 -6.34 -16.69
CA ILE A 48 2.63 -7.43 -15.78
C ILE A 48 3.54 -7.33 -14.57
N TYR A 49 2.92 -7.40 -13.41
CA TYR A 49 3.59 -7.47 -12.11
C TYR A 49 3.47 -8.88 -11.57
N ARG A 50 4.54 -9.35 -10.90
CA ARG A 50 4.61 -10.66 -10.23
C ARG A 50 5.02 -10.51 -8.78
N ASP A 51 4.30 -11.18 -7.89
CA ASP A 51 4.67 -11.34 -6.47
C ASP A 51 4.48 -12.82 -6.09
N GLY A 52 5.57 -13.56 -6.12
CA GLY A 52 5.56 -15.00 -5.94
C GLY A 52 4.75 -15.72 -7.02
N ASP A 53 3.63 -16.31 -6.61
CA ASP A 53 2.72 -17.06 -7.49
C ASP A 53 1.56 -16.21 -8.04
N ARG A 54 1.48 -14.92 -7.67
CA ARG A 54 0.45 -14.00 -8.14
C ARG A 54 0.98 -13.12 -9.24
N ILE A 55 0.18 -12.94 -10.28
CA ILE A 55 0.44 -12.00 -11.36
C ILE A 55 -0.81 -11.17 -11.64
N TRP A 56 -0.59 -9.93 -12.04
CA TRP A 56 -1.64 -9.03 -12.50
C TRP A 56 -1.11 -8.10 -13.58
N ILE A 57 -2.01 -7.63 -14.44
CA ILE A 57 -1.68 -6.71 -15.52
C ILE A 57 -2.26 -5.33 -15.28
N ILE A 58 -1.51 -4.32 -15.69
CA ILE A 58 -1.90 -2.92 -15.68
C ILE A 58 -1.75 -2.35 -17.09
N ASP A 59 -2.73 -1.60 -17.54
CA ASP A 59 -2.62 -0.77 -18.73
C ASP A 59 -1.83 0.51 -18.37
N GLU A 60 -0.73 0.76 -19.07
CA GLU A 60 0.13 1.94 -18.84
C GLU A 60 -0.42 3.17 -19.59
N ASN A 61 -1.73 3.33 -19.56
CA ASN A 61 -2.44 4.40 -20.24
C ASN A 61 -2.21 4.39 -21.76
N SER A 62 -2.35 3.22 -22.33
CA SER A 62 -2.09 2.99 -23.74
C SER A 62 -3.17 3.59 -24.66
N THR A 63 -2.77 4.00 -25.87
CA THR A 63 -3.66 4.67 -26.84
C THR A 63 -4.85 3.80 -27.23
N ASN A 64 -4.63 2.52 -27.50
CA ASN A 64 -5.67 1.58 -27.94
C ASN A 64 -6.17 0.66 -26.82
N GLY A 65 -5.59 0.77 -25.63
CA GLY A 65 -5.96 -0.02 -24.46
C GLY A 65 -5.30 -1.38 -24.39
N THR A 66 -5.42 -1.98 -23.23
CA THR A 66 -5.14 -3.37 -22.91
C THR A 66 -6.48 -4.05 -22.61
N PHE A 67 -6.64 -5.32 -22.96
CA PHE A 67 -7.86 -6.07 -22.68
C PHE A 67 -7.50 -7.46 -22.16
N VAL A 68 -8.15 -7.87 -21.07
CA VAL A 68 -8.06 -9.23 -20.52
C VAL A 68 -9.41 -9.90 -20.72
N ASN A 69 -9.44 -11.01 -21.50
CA ASN A 69 -10.67 -11.70 -21.88
C ASN A 69 -11.74 -10.79 -22.51
N GLY A 70 -11.28 -9.76 -23.25
CA GLY A 70 -12.16 -8.78 -23.90
C GLY A 70 -12.57 -7.59 -23.04
N GLU A 71 -12.25 -7.56 -21.74
CA GLU A 71 -12.54 -6.46 -20.82
C GLU A 71 -11.29 -5.63 -20.52
N ARG A 72 -11.45 -4.32 -20.35
CA ARG A 72 -10.34 -3.46 -19.91
C ARG A 72 -9.91 -3.80 -18.48
N PRO A 73 -8.60 -3.92 -18.19
CA PRO A 73 -8.15 -4.16 -16.84
C PRO A 73 -8.53 -2.97 -15.95
N ALA A 74 -8.82 -3.28 -14.69
CA ALA A 74 -9.03 -2.25 -13.68
C ALA A 74 -7.77 -1.37 -13.55
N ALA A 75 -7.95 -0.08 -13.28
CA ALA A 75 -6.84 0.86 -13.11
C ALA A 75 -5.85 0.43 -11.99
N ALA A 76 -6.35 -0.29 -10.99
CA ALA A 76 -5.54 -0.88 -9.93
C ALA A 76 -4.79 -2.16 -10.34
N GLY A 77 -5.02 -2.66 -11.55
CA GLY A 77 -4.53 -3.95 -12.06
C GLY A 77 -5.60 -5.04 -12.01
N THR A 78 -5.53 -5.93 -12.98
CA THR A 78 -6.41 -7.11 -13.08
C THR A 78 -5.58 -8.36 -12.84
N PRO A 79 -5.90 -9.19 -11.82
CA PRO A 79 -5.24 -10.47 -11.61
C PRO A 79 -5.38 -11.35 -12.84
N LEU A 80 -4.28 -12.01 -13.21
CA LEU A 80 -4.24 -12.95 -14.34
C LEU A 80 -4.30 -14.39 -13.84
N ARG A 81 -5.01 -15.22 -14.57
CA ARG A 81 -5.20 -16.65 -14.29
C ARG A 81 -4.72 -17.47 -15.46
N ASN A 82 -4.46 -18.76 -15.21
CA ASN A 82 -4.13 -19.69 -16.27
C ASN A 82 -5.26 -19.74 -17.31
N GLY A 83 -4.90 -19.57 -18.57
CA GLY A 83 -5.82 -19.55 -19.72
C GLY A 83 -6.36 -18.15 -20.08
N ASP A 84 -6.09 -17.11 -19.30
CA ASP A 84 -6.51 -15.75 -19.66
C ASP A 84 -5.86 -15.29 -20.97
N THR A 85 -6.64 -14.56 -21.77
CA THR A 85 -6.16 -13.94 -23.01
C THR A 85 -5.96 -12.44 -22.79
N ILE A 86 -4.81 -11.94 -23.18
CA ILE A 86 -4.46 -10.53 -23.13
C ILE A 86 -4.32 -10.00 -24.54
N LYS A 87 -5.15 -9.01 -24.89
CA LYS A 87 -5.02 -8.28 -26.16
C LYS A 87 -4.42 -6.91 -25.88
N ILE A 88 -3.35 -6.58 -26.62
CA ILE A 88 -2.69 -5.29 -26.61
C ILE A 88 -2.48 -4.79 -28.05
N GLY A 89 -2.64 -3.49 -28.28
CA GLY A 89 -2.55 -2.93 -29.63
C GLY A 89 -3.63 -3.46 -30.57
N HIS A 90 -3.30 -3.58 -31.86
CA HIS A 90 -4.25 -4.03 -32.89
C HIS A 90 -4.22 -5.54 -33.10
N LYS A 91 -3.05 -6.14 -33.12
CA LYS A 91 -2.85 -7.55 -33.55
C LYS A 91 -2.18 -8.43 -32.50
N THR A 92 -1.67 -7.90 -31.40
CA THR A 92 -0.93 -8.66 -30.39
C THR A 92 -1.88 -9.30 -29.39
N ASN A 93 -1.90 -10.65 -29.38
CA ASN A 93 -2.67 -11.43 -28.41
C ASN A 93 -1.73 -12.37 -27.67
N LEU A 94 -1.82 -12.36 -26.34
CA LEU A 94 -1.02 -13.20 -25.44
C LEU A 94 -1.95 -14.11 -24.66
N THR A 95 -1.53 -15.35 -24.41
CA THR A 95 -2.27 -16.29 -23.55
C THR A 95 -1.43 -16.60 -22.33
N VAL A 96 -2.01 -16.47 -21.16
CA VAL A 96 -1.37 -16.78 -19.87
C VAL A 96 -1.32 -18.28 -19.65
N ARG A 97 -0.15 -18.83 -19.37
CA ARG A 97 0.06 -20.21 -18.93
C ARG A 97 0.79 -20.22 -17.58
N ILE A 98 0.17 -20.86 -16.61
CA ILE A 98 0.74 -21.06 -15.27
C ILE A 98 0.97 -22.56 -15.10
N ILE A 99 2.21 -22.96 -14.97
CA ILE A 99 2.63 -24.36 -14.89
C ILE A 99 3.21 -24.61 -13.50
N GLU A 100 2.69 -25.61 -12.80
CA GLU A 100 3.32 -26.09 -11.56
C GLU A 100 4.61 -26.84 -11.93
N SER A 101 5.77 -26.25 -11.61
CA SER A 101 7.06 -26.92 -11.77
C SER A 101 7.13 -28.05 -10.76
N ALA A 102 6.92 -29.26 -11.21
CA ALA A 102 7.24 -30.43 -10.39
C ALA A 102 8.73 -30.35 -10.01
N SER A 103 9.02 -30.40 -8.72
CA SER A 103 10.38 -30.43 -8.18
C SER A 103 11.19 -31.46 -8.99
N ARG A 104 12.30 -31.04 -9.58
CA ARG A 104 13.25 -31.97 -10.23
C ARG A 104 13.58 -33.04 -9.22
N PRO A 105 13.40 -34.33 -9.53
CA PRO A 105 13.92 -35.39 -8.67
C PRO A 105 15.44 -35.26 -8.65
N VAL A 106 15.99 -35.14 -7.47
CA VAL A 106 17.44 -35.34 -7.22
C VAL A 106 17.75 -36.76 -7.67
N ILE A 107 18.50 -36.90 -8.75
CA ILE A 107 19.03 -38.20 -9.18
C ILE A 107 20.06 -38.59 -8.14
N SER A 108 19.66 -39.47 -7.23
CA SER A 108 20.53 -40.21 -6.40
C SER A 108 20.88 -41.50 -7.15
N ASP A 109 22.14 -41.66 -7.53
CA ASP A 109 22.68 -42.91 -8.06
C ASP A 109 22.50 -44.01 -7.01
N GLN A 110 21.58 -44.92 -7.28
CA GLN A 110 21.52 -46.21 -6.58
C GLN A 110 21.17 -47.34 -7.58
N ILE A 111 22.16 -48.14 -7.81
CA ILE A 111 22.30 -49.56 -8.12
C ILE A 111 21.01 -50.35 -8.47
N VAL A 112 21.07 -50.96 -9.66
CA VAL A 112 20.12 -51.90 -10.27
C VAL A 112 20.05 -53.21 -9.52
N ALA A 113 18.84 -53.73 -9.27
CA ALA A 113 18.55 -55.16 -9.05
C ALA A 113 17.23 -55.56 -9.75
N PRO A 114 17.07 -56.82 -10.21
CA PRO A 114 16.21 -57.13 -11.35
C PRO A 114 14.75 -57.44 -11.01
N ALA A 115 13.95 -57.43 -12.06
CA ALA A 115 12.51 -57.55 -12.14
C ALA A 115 11.88 -58.81 -11.54
N GLN A 116 10.70 -58.67 -10.93
CA GLN A 116 9.68 -59.70 -10.79
C GLN A 116 8.33 -59.23 -11.33
N THR A 117 7.74 -60.07 -12.12
CA THR A 117 6.46 -60.00 -12.78
C THR A 117 5.28 -60.02 -11.78
N ALA A 118 4.28 -59.17 -11.97
CA ALA A 118 2.98 -59.29 -11.31
C ALA A 118 1.81 -59.18 -12.30
N ALA A 119 0.79 -59.96 -12.06
CA ALA A 119 -0.43 -60.18 -12.82
C ALA A 119 -1.54 -59.13 -12.51
N PRO A 120 -2.63 -59.08 -13.28
CA PRO A 120 -3.52 -57.91 -13.40
C PRO A 120 -4.58 -57.86 -12.27
N ALA A 121 -4.96 -56.63 -11.87
CA ALA A 121 -6.06 -56.39 -10.96
C ALA A 121 -7.25 -55.74 -11.66
N GLY A 122 -8.43 -56.14 -11.21
CA GLY A 122 -9.72 -55.91 -11.83
C GLY A 122 -10.35 -54.52 -11.61
N ASP A 123 -11.40 -54.32 -12.41
CA ASP A 123 -12.27 -53.15 -12.50
C ASP A 123 -12.94 -52.79 -11.17
N ALA A 124 -12.87 -51.49 -10.79
CA ALA A 124 -13.74 -50.91 -9.79
C ALA A 124 -14.60 -49.79 -10.42
N SER A 125 -15.88 -50.07 -10.56
CA SER A 125 -16.91 -49.15 -11.04
C SER A 125 -17.16 -48.04 -10.05
N PHE A 126 -17.02 -46.79 -10.45
CA PHE A 126 -17.26 -45.61 -9.63
C PHE A 126 -18.75 -45.18 -9.73
N SER A 127 -19.43 -45.15 -8.59
CA SER A 127 -20.88 -44.80 -8.50
C SER A 127 -21.06 -43.28 -8.37
N TRP A 128 -21.93 -42.70 -9.20
CA TRP A 128 -22.19 -41.25 -9.36
C TRP A 128 -23.19 -40.64 -8.38
N ILE A 129 -23.71 -41.39 -7.42
CA ILE A 129 -24.85 -40.95 -6.59
C ILE A 129 -24.55 -39.88 -5.52
N PRO A 130 -23.34 -39.70 -4.94
CA PRO A 130 -23.17 -38.67 -3.90
C PRO A 130 -22.94 -37.25 -4.40
N VAL A 131 -22.57 -37.02 -5.68
CA VAL A 131 -22.24 -35.67 -6.16
C VAL A 131 -23.45 -34.78 -6.45
N ALA A 132 -24.59 -35.39 -6.84
CA ALA A 132 -25.82 -34.66 -7.16
C ALA A 132 -26.51 -34.07 -5.93
N VAL A 133 -26.35 -34.67 -4.74
CA VAL A 133 -27.00 -34.22 -3.50
C VAL A 133 -26.31 -33.00 -2.90
N ILE A 134 -24.98 -32.89 -3.06
CA ILE A 134 -24.19 -31.73 -2.56
C ILE A 134 -24.42 -30.48 -3.42
N ALA A 135 -24.55 -30.63 -4.74
CA ALA A 135 -24.82 -29.49 -5.62
C ALA A 135 -26.24 -28.91 -5.41
N GLY A 136 -27.25 -29.74 -5.09
CA GLY A 136 -28.61 -29.29 -4.79
C GLY A 136 -28.71 -28.49 -3.48
N ALA A 137 -27.96 -28.86 -2.44
CA ALA A 137 -27.98 -28.19 -1.15
C ALA A 137 -27.34 -26.79 -1.23
N PHE A 138 -26.28 -26.61 -2.06
CA PHE A 138 -25.64 -25.31 -2.25
C PHE A 138 -26.52 -24.31 -3.01
N PHE A 139 -27.32 -24.79 -3.97
CA PHE A 139 -28.23 -23.91 -4.74
C PHE A 139 -29.37 -23.37 -3.88
N VAL A 140 -29.92 -24.18 -2.98
CA VAL A 140 -31.02 -23.76 -2.05
C VAL A 140 -30.51 -22.74 -1.04
N ILE A 141 -29.27 -22.87 -0.53
CA ILE A 141 -28.70 -21.93 0.43
C ILE A 141 -28.41 -20.57 -0.24
N CYS A 142 -27.89 -20.54 -1.48
CA CYS A 142 -27.65 -19.29 -2.19
C CYS A 142 -28.93 -18.51 -2.53
N VAL A 143 -30.01 -19.20 -2.90
CA VAL A 143 -31.30 -18.54 -3.19
C VAL A 143 -31.95 -18.00 -1.91
N SER A 144 -31.81 -18.69 -0.78
CA SER A 144 -32.34 -18.22 0.51
C SER A 144 -31.65 -16.97 1.04
N VAL A 145 -30.34 -16.83 0.84
CA VAL A 145 -29.58 -15.65 1.25
C VAL A 145 -29.93 -14.41 0.41
N VAL A 146 -30.21 -14.59 -0.89
CA VAL A 146 -30.64 -13.48 -1.76
C VAL A 146 -32.04 -12.99 -1.40
N PHE A 147 -33.00 -13.92 -1.02
CA PHE A 147 -34.36 -13.53 -0.66
C PHE A 147 -34.45 -12.83 0.71
N ILE A 148 -33.61 -13.20 1.68
CA ILE A 148 -33.55 -12.53 2.99
C ILE A 148 -32.89 -11.14 2.85
N GLY A 149 -31.91 -10.96 1.96
CA GLY A 149 -31.27 -9.67 1.70
C GLY A 149 -32.21 -8.61 1.11
N VAL A 150 -33.18 -9.01 0.27
CA VAL A 150 -34.11 -8.09 -0.39
C VAL A 150 -35.25 -7.62 0.54
N THR A 151 -35.62 -8.43 1.55
CA THR A 151 -36.72 -8.09 2.47
C THR A 151 -36.29 -7.27 3.69
N VAL A 152 -35.00 -7.21 4.02
CA VAL A 152 -34.47 -6.47 5.19
C VAL A 152 -34.00 -5.04 4.85
N PHE A 153 -33.73 -4.73 3.58
CA PHE A 153 -33.23 -3.42 3.16
C PHE A 153 -34.26 -2.50 2.49
N GLY A 154 -35.54 -2.84 2.57
CA GLY A 154 -36.64 -2.18 1.84
C GLY A 154 -37.50 -1.20 2.63
N SER A 155 -37.15 -0.76 3.84
CA SER A 155 -37.89 0.34 4.50
C SER A 155 -37.12 0.88 5.71
N GLY A 156 -36.52 2.04 5.56
CA GLY A 156 -35.94 2.79 6.67
C GLY A 156 -35.10 3.97 6.17
N GLN A 157 -35.77 5.11 5.94
CA GLN A 157 -35.06 6.38 5.94
C GLN A 157 -34.53 6.61 7.36
N THR A 158 -33.22 6.56 7.51
CA THR A 158 -32.54 7.10 8.70
C THR A 158 -31.66 8.25 8.24
N GLU A 159 -31.98 9.42 8.74
CA GLU A 159 -31.13 10.60 8.66
C GLU A 159 -29.71 10.25 9.12
N ILE A 160 -28.75 10.43 8.23
CA ILE A 160 -27.32 10.32 8.59
C ILE A 160 -26.95 11.66 9.23
N VAL A 161 -26.88 11.65 10.55
CA VAL A 161 -26.22 12.71 11.31
C VAL A 161 -24.74 12.67 10.95
N GLN A 162 -24.29 13.65 10.19
CA GLN A 162 -22.88 13.92 9.95
C GLN A 162 -22.22 14.33 11.26
N THR A 163 -21.30 13.53 11.78
CA THR A 163 -20.30 13.97 12.73
C THR A 163 -18.95 13.38 12.31
N GLY A 164 -18.28 14.09 11.45
CA GLY A 164 -16.90 13.82 11.07
C GLY A 164 -16.19 15.16 10.89
N ASN A 165 -15.76 15.76 11.97
CA ASN A 165 -14.89 16.93 11.93
C ASN A 165 -13.46 16.47 12.22
N ASP A 166 -12.66 16.33 11.16
CA ASP A 166 -11.22 16.55 11.31
C ASP A 166 -11.00 18.02 11.65
N PRO A 167 -10.16 18.37 12.64
CA PRO A 167 -9.94 19.74 13.00
C PRO A 167 -9.27 20.48 11.86
N ASP A 168 -9.97 21.49 11.35
CA ASP A 168 -9.37 22.55 10.53
C ASP A 168 -8.22 23.16 11.36
N PRO A 169 -7.04 23.37 10.79
CA PRO A 169 -5.92 24.00 11.51
C PRO A 169 -6.22 25.39 12.09
N ASN A 170 -7.39 25.98 11.81
CA ASN A 170 -7.81 27.30 12.24
C ASN A 170 -9.00 27.34 13.22
N ASP A 171 -9.43 26.19 13.77
CA ASP A 171 -10.56 26.19 14.71
C ASP A 171 -10.08 26.15 16.18
N ASP A 172 -9.96 27.34 16.78
CA ASP A 172 -9.47 27.57 18.15
C ASP A 172 -10.55 27.40 19.25
N ASN A 173 -11.75 26.87 18.92
CA ASN A 173 -12.83 26.75 19.91
C ASN A 173 -13.13 25.30 20.27
N ARG A 174 -12.48 24.74 21.30
CA ARG A 174 -12.94 23.56 22.03
C ARG A 174 -12.99 23.81 23.53
N ILE A 175 -14.20 23.66 24.03
CA ILE A 175 -14.58 23.79 25.45
C ILE A 175 -13.98 22.64 26.26
N ASP A 176 -13.34 22.99 27.36
CA ASP A 176 -12.80 22.12 28.40
C ASP A 176 -13.85 21.21 29.04
N SER A 177 -13.62 19.92 29.01
CA SER A 177 -14.16 18.98 30.00
C SER A 177 -13.02 18.20 30.65
N LYS A 178 -12.78 18.56 31.91
CA LYS A 178 -11.72 18.08 32.79
C LYS A 178 -12.04 16.67 33.32
N PRO A 179 -11.17 15.67 33.16
CA PRO A 179 -11.22 14.45 33.98
C PRO A 179 -10.27 14.52 35.15
N THR A 180 -10.76 14.08 36.29
CA THR A 180 -10.09 13.94 37.59
C THR A 180 -8.93 12.92 37.52
N PRO A 181 -7.82 13.14 38.21
CA PRO A 181 -6.65 12.27 38.16
C PRO A 181 -6.85 11.00 38.99
N ARG A 182 -6.54 9.85 38.41
CA ARG A 182 -6.39 8.60 39.16
C ARG A 182 -4.98 8.03 38.95
N SER A 183 -4.34 7.90 40.08
CA SER A 183 -3.15 7.11 40.44
C SER A 183 -2.27 6.50 39.35
N THR A 184 -1.04 6.95 39.32
CA THR A 184 0.13 6.36 38.67
C THR A 184 0.45 4.99 39.26
N THR A 185 0.46 3.96 38.37
CA THR A 185 1.21 2.74 38.60
C THR A 185 2.45 2.80 37.68
N GLU A 186 3.62 2.70 38.31
CA GLU A 186 4.90 2.62 37.60
C GLU A 186 4.89 1.43 36.62
N ILE A 187 5.20 1.73 35.37
CA ILE A 187 5.45 0.68 34.36
C ILE A 187 6.94 0.45 34.30
N ASP A 188 7.32 -0.79 34.58
CA ASP A 188 8.67 -1.30 34.56
C ASP A 188 9.43 -0.96 33.27
N LYS A 189 10.69 -0.56 33.47
CA LYS A 189 11.69 -0.32 32.44
C LYS A 189 11.85 -1.55 31.55
N PRO A 190 11.76 -1.45 30.22
CA PRO A 190 12.04 -2.60 29.36
C PRO A 190 13.51 -3.00 29.49
N SER A 191 13.72 -4.28 29.78
CA SER A 191 15.01 -4.95 29.80
C SER A 191 15.70 -4.84 28.45
N ASN A 192 16.93 -4.35 28.42
CA ASN A 192 17.80 -4.34 27.26
C ASN A 192 18.18 -5.77 26.87
N THR A 193 17.42 -6.40 26.00
CA THR A 193 17.87 -7.58 25.28
C THR A 193 18.48 -7.10 23.97
N THR A 194 19.78 -7.13 23.86
CA THR A 194 20.53 -6.96 22.61
C THR A 194 20.14 -8.08 21.65
N VAL A 195 19.35 -7.75 20.63
CA VAL A 195 19.10 -8.65 19.50
C VAL A 195 20.29 -8.51 18.56
N ASP A 196 20.96 -9.63 18.31
CA ASP A 196 22.06 -9.73 17.36
C ASP A 196 21.54 -9.50 15.93
N ASN A 197 21.92 -8.38 15.33
CA ASN A 197 21.46 -7.92 14.01
C ASN A 197 22.38 -8.39 12.85
N SER A 198 23.21 -9.39 13.04
CA SER A 198 24.19 -9.82 12.02
C SER A 198 23.61 -10.53 10.79
N ASN A 199 22.29 -10.80 10.73
CA ASN A 199 21.62 -11.51 9.64
C ASN A 199 20.43 -10.78 9.01
N LEU A 200 20.35 -9.44 9.13
CA LEU A 200 19.40 -8.69 8.30
C LEU A 200 19.97 -8.55 6.89
N PRO A 201 19.19 -8.82 5.82
CA PRO A 201 19.64 -8.54 4.47
C PRO A 201 20.01 -7.07 4.39
N ASP A 202 21.20 -6.78 3.90
CA ASP A 202 21.66 -5.42 3.65
C ASP A 202 20.62 -4.72 2.77
N LEU A 203 20.07 -3.61 3.25
CA LEU A 203 19.32 -2.68 2.40
C LEU A 203 20.23 -2.35 1.21
N PRO A 204 19.71 -2.34 -0.03
CA PRO A 204 20.53 -2.03 -1.18
C PRO A 204 21.29 -0.73 -0.91
N ALA A 205 22.62 -0.84 -0.87
CA ALA A 205 23.56 0.21 -0.47
C ALA A 205 23.39 1.53 -1.26
N ASN A 206 22.61 1.53 -2.33
CA ASN A 206 22.37 2.65 -3.24
C ASN A 206 21.36 3.70 -2.73
N LEU A 207 20.62 3.46 -1.66
CA LEU A 207 19.64 4.44 -1.16
C LEU A 207 20.26 5.53 -0.27
N ASN A 208 21.43 5.25 0.33
CA ASN A 208 22.11 6.19 1.24
C ASN A 208 23.17 7.07 0.56
N THR A 209 23.49 6.88 -0.71
CA THR A 209 24.66 7.51 -1.34
C THR A 209 24.35 8.66 -2.31
N ARG A 210 23.09 9.11 -2.45
CA ARG A 210 22.88 10.40 -3.11
C ARG A 210 23.11 11.52 -2.10
N PRO A 211 23.99 12.50 -2.42
CA PRO A 211 24.30 13.59 -1.51
C PRO A 211 23.01 14.28 -1.08
N ASP A 212 22.91 14.58 0.22
CA ASP A 212 21.88 15.47 0.75
C ASP A 212 21.87 16.73 -0.11
N ILE A 213 20.74 17.03 -0.72
CA ILE A 213 20.56 18.28 -1.42
C ILE A 213 20.44 19.33 -0.30
N PRO A 214 21.45 20.21 -0.09
CA PRO A 214 21.35 21.21 0.96
C PRO A 214 20.13 22.12 0.68
N PRO A 215 19.54 22.73 1.72
CA PRO A 215 18.53 23.76 1.52
C PRO A 215 19.05 24.82 0.55
N PRO A 216 18.26 25.27 -0.42
CA PRO A 216 18.71 26.15 -1.50
C PRO A 216 19.39 27.45 -1.01
N SER A 217 19.09 27.88 0.21
CA SER A 217 19.58 29.14 0.81
C SER A 217 20.43 28.96 2.06
N GLY A 218 20.67 27.71 2.51
CA GLY A 218 21.29 27.46 3.83
C GLY A 218 20.41 27.85 5.01
N LYS A 219 19.18 28.35 4.76
CA LYS A 219 18.21 28.75 5.78
C LYS A 219 17.39 27.53 6.24
N LYS A 220 16.92 27.57 7.48
CA LYS A 220 15.89 26.63 7.94
C LYS A 220 14.56 26.94 7.26
N TYR A 221 13.72 25.92 7.07
CA TYR A 221 12.44 26.05 6.38
C TYR A 221 11.55 27.21 6.91
N PRO A 222 11.40 27.45 8.24
CA PRO A 222 10.63 28.59 8.76
C PRO A 222 11.18 29.97 8.38
N GLU A 223 12.46 30.05 7.99
CA GLU A 223 13.17 31.28 7.64
C GLU A 223 13.15 31.56 6.13
N MET A 224 12.70 30.59 5.33
CA MET A 224 12.61 30.71 3.87
C MET A 224 11.44 31.59 3.45
N SER A 225 11.62 32.34 2.38
CA SER A 225 10.52 33.02 1.65
C SER A 225 9.61 31.97 0.97
N ASP A 226 8.42 32.39 0.56
CA ASP A 226 7.46 31.47 -0.08
C ASP A 226 7.99 30.82 -1.38
N PRO A 227 8.68 31.52 -2.29
CA PRO A 227 9.34 30.90 -3.44
C PRO A 227 10.44 29.89 -3.04
N GLU A 228 11.27 30.22 -2.02
CA GLU A 228 12.32 29.31 -1.52
C GLU A 228 11.70 28.04 -0.93
N ARG A 229 10.60 28.15 -0.16
CA ARG A 229 9.85 27.00 0.36
C ARG A 229 9.33 26.13 -0.75
N ARG A 230 8.75 26.73 -1.80
CA ARG A 230 8.23 25.97 -2.94
C ARG A 230 9.35 25.15 -3.62
N GLN A 231 10.46 25.80 -3.97
CA GLN A 231 11.60 25.14 -4.59
C GLN A 231 12.17 24.01 -3.69
N TYR A 232 12.29 24.27 -2.39
CA TYR A 232 12.71 23.27 -1.41
C TYR A 232 11.77 22.06 -1.42
N LEU A 233 10.45 22.28 -1.38
CA LEU A 233 9.46 21.22 -1.34
C LEU A 233 9.38 20.41 -2.63
N GLU A 234 9.53 21.03 -3.80
CA GLU A 234 9.62 20.34 -5.09
C GLU A 234 10.76 19.32 -5.08
N ALA A 235 11.96 19.75 -4.70
CA ALA A 235 13.12 18.88 -4.62
C ALA A 235 12.94 17.73 -3.59
N ARG A 236 12.41 18.04 -2.39
CA ARG A 236 12.24 17.06 -1.32
C ARG A 236 11.10 16.09 -1.60
N ALA A 237 9.99 16.54 -2.17
CA ALA A 237 8.87 15.69 -2.55
C ALA A 237 9.26 14.68 -3.65
N MET A 238 10.03 15.14 -4.66
CA MET A 238 10.59 14.23 -5.67
C MET A 238 11.52 13.19 -5.03
N ARG A 239 12.36 13.61 -4.07
CA ARG A 239 13.24 12.69 -3.35
C ARG A 239 12.44 11.65 -2.56
N VAL A 240 11.39 12.06 -1.85
CA VAL A 240 10.50 11.14 -1.14
C VAL A 240 9.90 10.12 -2.12
N ALA A 241 9.34 10.57 -3.24
CA ALA A 241 8.75 9.66 -4.24
C ALA A 241 9.77 8.65 -4.78
N GLN A 242 10.99 9.10 -5.09
CA GLN A 242 12.08 8.23 -5.55
C GLN A 242 12.43 7.16 -4.53
N VAL A 243 12.57 7.56 -3.26
CA VAL A 243 13.01 6.65 -2.20
C VAL A 243 11.96 5.59 -1.91
N ILE A 244 10.71 5.98 -1.67
CA ILE A 244 9.64 5.02 -1.36
C ILE A 244 9.26 4.13 -2.54
N GLY A 245 9.46 4.60 -3.77
CA GLY A 245 9.22 3.84 -4.99
C GLY A 245 10.46 3.14 -5.56
N ASN A 246 11.62 3.34 -4.92
CA ASN A 246 12.91 2.73 -5.30
C ASN A 246 13.27 2.87 -6.80
N SER A 247 12.87 3.96 -7.43
CA SER A 247 13.21 4.26 -8.84
C SER A 247 13.10 5.76 -9.13
N ALA A 248 13.39 6.19 -10.37
CA ALA A 248 13.20 7.58 -10.77
C ALA A 248 11.70 7.95 -10.76
N SER A 249 11.37 9.09 -10.17
CA SER A 249 10.00 9.63 -10.17
C SER A 249 9.76 10.54 -11.37
N GLY A 250 8.50 10.60 -11.86
CA GLY A 250 8.04 11.70 -12.71
C GLY A 250 7.87 13.00 -11.91
N GLU A 251 7.51 14.08 -12.61
CA GLU A 251 7.21 15.36 -11.96
C GLU A 251 5.97 15.27 -11.06
N ILE A 252 6.05 15.92 -9.91
CA ILE A 252 4.91 16.12 -9.02
C ILE A 252 4.24 17.44 -9.44
N PRO A 253 2.95 17.46 -9.84
CA PRO A 253 2.30 18.66 -10.31
C PRO A 253 2.28 19.79 -9.27
N ALA A 254 2.34 21.04 -9.75
CA ALA A 254 2.36 22.23 -8.88
C ALA A 254 1.21 22.25 -7.86
N ALA A 255 -0.01 21.86 -8.28
CA ALA A 255 -1.17 21.77 -7.39
C ALA A 255 -0.98 20.74 -6.25
N ALA A 256 -0.25 19.66 -6.50
CA ALA A 256 0.09 18.68 -5.46
C ALA A 256 1.16 19.24 -4.51
N ILE A 257 2.16 19.97 -5.04
CA ILE A 257 3.16 20.67 -4.23
C ILE A 257 2.50 21.70 -3.31
N ASP A 258 1.49 22.45 -3.80
CA ASP A 258 0.75 23.42 -2.97
C ASP A 258 0.02 22.74 -1.80
N LYS A 259 -0.57 21.57 -2.03
CA LYS A 259 -1.19 20.80 -0.97
C LYS A 259 -0.15 20.25 0.03
N ILE A 260 0.96 19.72 -0.44
CA ILE A 260 2.07 19.27 0.41
C ILE A 260 2.56 20.44 1.25
N LYS A 261 2.77 21.62 0.63
CA LYS A 261 3.21 22.84 1.30
C LYS A 261 2.29 23.25 2.44
N SER A 262 0.97 23.20 2.23
CA SER A 262 0.00 23.56 3.28
C SER A 262 0.17 22.70 4.53
N PHE A 263 0.40 21.39 4.38
CA PHE A 263 0.66 20.49 5.50
C PHE A 263 2.04 20.69 6.11
N VAL A 264 3.07 20.94 5.31
CA VAL A 264 4.42 21.23 5.85
C VAL A 264 4.39 22.51 6.67
N ASP A 265 3.74 23.57 6.18
CA ASP A 265 3.60 24.84 6.92
C ASP A 265 2.84 24.63 8.24
N ALA A 266 1.76 23.86 8.22
CA ALA A 266 1.00 23.50 9.41
C ALA A 266 1.85 22.74 10.45
N TYR A 267 2.61 21.72 10.02
CA TYR A 267 3.54 21.01 10.91
C TYR A 267 4.66 21.93 11.43
N ALA A 268 5.28 22.72 10.54
CA ALA A 268 6.39 23.61 10.90
C ALA A 268 5.98 24.67 11.93
N SER A 269 4.75 25.18 11.88
CA SER A 269 4.23 26.14 12.86
C SER A 269 4.24 25.59 14.29
N ARG A 270 4.12 24.27 14.44
CA ARG A 270 4.09 23.56 15.73
C ARG A 270 5.47 23.43 16.40
N SER A 271 6.56 23.79 15.72
CA SER A 271 7.91 23.81 16.33
C SER A 271 8.02 24.81 17.51
N LYS A 272 7.17 25.84 17.51
CA LYS A 272 7.15 26.90 18.54
C LYS A 272 6.11 26.66 19.65
N VAL A 273 5.25 25.64 19.52
CA VAL A 273 4.23 25.30 20.51
C VAL A 273 4.89 24.57 21.69
N LYS A 274 4.42 24.82 22.91
CA LYS A 274 4.89 24.03 24.07
C LYS A 274 4.38 22.60 23.96
N PRO A 275 5.20 21.59 24.33
CA PRO A 275 4.72 20.21 24.40
C PRO A 275 3.50 20.09 25.30
N LEU A 276 2.45 19.45 24.81
CA LEU A 276 1.20 19.28 25.54
C LEU A 276 1.24 18.13 26.55
N GLY A 277 2.25 17.25 26.40
CA GLY A 277 2.37 16.03 27.19
C GLY A 277 1.34 14.97 26.80
N GLY A 278 1.67 13.70 27.07
CA GLY A 278 0.82 12.58 26.69
C GLY A 278 0.83 12.32 25.18
N CYS A 279 -0.18 11.60 24.71
CA CYS A 279 -0.30 11.18 23.32
C CYS A 279 -1.58 11.76 22.71
N ARG A 280 -1.42 12.72 21.81
CA ARG A 280 -2.52 13.41 21.12
C ARG A 280 -2.06 14.01 19.80
N PHE A 281 -2.98 14.25 18.89
CA PHE A 281 -2.75 15.03 17.68
C PHE A 281 -2.46 16.51 18.00
N GLY A 282 -1.66 17.13 17.12
CA GLY A 282 -1.41 18.57 17.22
C GLY A 282 -0.38 18.96 18.27
N ASP A 283 0.32 18.03 18.89
CA ASP A 283 1.38 18.29 19.86
C ASP A 283 2.58 19.02 19.21
N ASN A 284 3.48 19.56 20.03
CA ASN A 284 4.75 20.14 19.61
C ASN A 284 5.47 19.23 18.60
N LEU A 285 6.05 19.83 17.56
CA LEU A 285 6.66 19.07 16.47
C LEU A 285 7.84 18.21 16.94
N GLN A 286 8.72 18.74 17.81
CA GLN A 286 9.85 18.00 18.37
C GLN A 286 9.35 16.79 19.18
N ALA A 287 8.38 16.98 20.08
CA ALA A 287 7.82 15.91 20.90
C ALA A 287 7.14 14.81 20.05
N THR A 288 6.48 15.21 18.95
CA THR A 288 5.86 14.27 18.01
C THR A 288 6.90 13.40 17.32
N PHE A 289 7.97 13.99 16.81
CA PHE A 289 9.04 13.23 16.14
C PHE A 289 9.94 12.46 17.12
N GLU A 290 10.03 12.88 18.40
CA GLU A 290 10.64 12.07 19.44
C GLU A 290 9.83 10.79 19.74
N ARG A 291 8.50 10.83 19.64
CA ARG A 291 7.68 9.60 19.68
C ARG A 291 7.96 8.72 18.46
N ALA A 292 8.10 9.34 17.27
CA ALA A 292 8.44 8.63 16.06
C ALA A 292 9.77 7.89 16.18
N SER A 293 10.83 8.53 16.70
CA SER A 293 12.13 7.89 16.86
C SER A 293 12.11 6.69 17.82
N LYS A 294 11.24 6.71 18.83
CA LYS A 294 11.06 5.58 19.77
C LYS A 294 10.34 4.40 19.14
N ASN A 295 9.42 4.65 18.22
CA ASN A 295 8.65 3.60 17.54
C ASN A 295 9.35 3.11 16.23
N ALA A 296 10.32 3.86 15.73
CA ALA A 296 11.01 3.57 14.48
C ALA A 296 11.63 2.16 14.43
N PRO A 297 12.31 1.64 15.45
CA PRO A 297 12.91 0.31 15.40
C PRO A 297 11.90 -0.79 15.04
N PHE A 298 10.72 -0.77 15.65
CA PHE A 298 9.67 -1.77 15.37
C PHE A 298 9.16 -1.66 13.93
N ILE A 299 8.99 -0.43 13.44
CA ILE A 299 8.48 -0.16 12.10
C ILE A 299 9.53 -0.52 11.04
N VAL A 300 10.77 -0.10 11.24
CA VAL A 300 11.87 -0.39 10.33
C VAL A 300 12.07 -1.90 10.17
N LYS A 301 12.10 -2.64 11.28
CA LYS A 301 12.18 -4.10 11.27
C LYS A 301 11.03 -4.73 10.47
N ALA A 302 9.79 -4.41 10.82
CA ALA A 302 8.61 -5.05 10.23
C ALA A 302 8.47 -4.78 8.72
N PHE A 303 8.76 -3.56 8.26
CA PHE A 303 8.67 -3.20 6.87
C PHE A 303 9.80 -3.79 6.03
N ASN A 304 11.04 -3.82 6.55
CA ASN A 304 12.16 -4.50 5.91
C ASN A 304 11.90 -6.00 5.73
N GLU A 305 11.35 -6.69 6.75
CA GLU A 305 10.97 -8.10 6.67
C GLU A 305 9.95 -8.39 5.56
N LYS A 306 9.15 -7.40 5.17
CA LYS A 306 8.19 -7.50 4.05
C LYS A 306 8.76 -6.99 2.71
N GLY A 307 10.02 -6.53 2.67
CA GLY A 307 10.64 -5.95 1.48
C GLY A 307 9.98 -4.65 1.05
N ILE A 308 9.54 -3.83 1.99
CA ILE A 308 8.91 -2.52 1.77
C ILE A 308 9.77 -1.45 2.43
N ASP A 309 9.97 -0.31 1.76
CA ASP A 309 10.73 0.79 2.36
C ASP A 309 10.10 1.22 3.70
N PRO A 310 10.86 1.20 4.81
CA PRO A 310 10.34 1.48 6.14
C PRO A 310 9.81 2.90 6.31
N ARG A 311 10.21 3.86 5.47
CA ARG A 311 9.68 5.23 5.47
C ARG A 311 8.17 5.24 5.21
N ILE A 312 7.65 4.26 4.46
CA ILE A 312 6.21 4.12 4.27
C ILE A 312 5.52 3.89 5.62
N GLY A 313 6.00 2.96 6.42
CA GLY A 313 5.43 2.69 7.75
C GLY A 313 5.61 3.84 8.74
N LEU A 314 6.80 4.47 8.74
CA LEU A 314 7.10 5.58 9.63
C LEU A 314 6.15 6.76 9.42
N TYR A 315 5.87 7.12 8.16
CA TYR A 315 5.03 8.28 7.87
C TYR A 315 3.55 7.94 7.76
N LEU A 316 3.17 6.67 7.59
CA LEU A 316 1.81 6.21 7.87
C LEU A 316 1.48 6.38 9.36
N ALA A 317 2.31 5.88 10.27
CA ALA A 317 2.11 6.07 11.72
C ALA A 317 2.06 7.55 12.12
N MET A 318 2.82 8.42 11.42
CA MET A 318 2.79 9.85 11.64
C MET A 318 1.45 10.48 11.28
N ILE A 319 0.87 10.13 10.12
CA ILE A 319 -0.38 10.74 9.67
C ILE A 319 -1.61 10.12 10.31
N GLU A 320 -1.54 8.87 10.78
CA GLU A 320 -2.63 8.15 11.44
C GLU A 320 -2.79 8.51 12.91
N SER A 321 -1.70 8.66 13.64
CA SER A 321 -1.76 8.83 15.09
C SER A 321 -0.69 9.76 15.66
N GLU A 322 0.17 10.35 14.83
CA GLU A 322 1.41 11.02 15.27
C GLU A 322 2.25 10.13 16.19
N HIS A 323 2.35 8.85 15.84
CA HIS A 323 3.04 7.80 16.61
C HIS A 323 2.46 7.54 18.01
N CYS A 324 1.21 7.89 18.25
CA CYS A 324 0.52 7.49 19.47
C CYS A 324 0.18 6.00 19.42
N VAL A 325 0.76 5.23 20.32
CA VAL A 325 0.70 3.76 20.29
C VAL A 325 -0.73 3.24 20.49
N CYS A 326 -1.53 3.95 21.29
CA CYS A 326 -2.90 3.53 21.61
C CYS A 326 -3.86 4.72 21.51
N LEU A 327 -3.93 5.35 20.34
CA LEU A 327 -4.90 6.38 20.03
C LEU A 327 -6.17 5.74 19.46
N GLN A 328 -7.33 6.26 19.80
CA GLN A 328 -8.61 5.88 19.18
C GLN A 328 -9.23 7.10 18.51
N SER A 329 -9.62 6.95 17.24
CA SER A 329 -10.40 7.97 16.55
C SER A 329 -11.89 7.90 16.95
N GLY A 330 -12.63 8.99 16.72
CA GLY A 330 -14.07 9.05 17.00
C GLY A 330 -14.91 8.02 16.24
N THR A 331 -14.39 7.48 15.13
CA THR A 331 -15.06 6.47 14.30
C THR A 331 -14.64 5.03 14.62
N GLY A 332 -13.77 4.83 15.62
CA GLY A 332 -13.45 3.53 16.19
C GLY A 332 -12.11 2.87 15.85
N PRO A 333 -11.37 3.24 14.77
CA PRO A 333 -10.01 2.78 14.57
C PRO A 333 -9.12 2.99 15.78
N LEU A 334 -8.18 2.06 16.03
CA LEU A 334 -7.38 2.00 17.25
C LEU A 334 -5.90 1.77 16.95
N GLY A 335 -5.03 2.37 17.77
CA GLY A 335 -3.60 2.13 17.77
C GLY A 335 -2.80 3.06 16.86
N MET A 336 -1.50 2.82 16.78
CA MET A 336 -0.55 3.66 16.06
C MET A 336 -0.87 3.76 14.56
N PHE A 337 -1.40 2.70 13.96
CA PHE A 337 -1.75 2.59 12.55
C PHE A 337 -3.26 2.66 12.27
N GLN A 338 -4.06 3.02 13.28
CA GLN A 338 -5.51 3.24 13.18
C GLN A 338 -6.27 2.09 12.49
N PHE A 339 -5.98 0.87 12.90
CA PHE A 339 -6.71 -0.29 12.38
C PHE A 339 -8.16 -0.33 12.88
N THR A 340 -9.11 -0.47 11.95
CA THR A 340 -10.45 -0.92 12.28
C THR A 340 -10.41 -2.36 12.81
N TYR A 341 -11.43 -2.80 13.54
CA TYR A 341 -11.53 -4.20 13.96
C TYR A 341 -11.50 -5.17 12.77
N ALA A 342 -12.24 -4.85 11.70
CA ALA A 342 -12.33 -5.70 10.52
C ALA A 342 -10.98 -5.85 9.81
N THR A 343 -10.28 -4.74 9.56
CA THR A 343 -8.96 -4.74 8.91
C THR A 343 -7.91 -5.43 9.79
N ALA A 344 -7.95 -5.21 11.11
CA ALA A 344 -7.05 -5.86 12.04
C ALA A 344 -7.18 -7.39 12.00
N LYS A 345 -8.39 -7.93 11.92
CA LYS A 345 -8.63 -9.38 11.79
C LYS A 345 -7.99 -10.01 10.55
N LEU A 346 -7.69 -9.24 9.52
CA LEU A 346 -7.08 -9.72 8.28
C LEU A 346 -5.55 -9.70 8.30
N HIS A 347 -4.96 -8.82 9.12
CA HIS A 347 -3.52 -8.51 9.04
C HIS A 347 -2.73 -8.81 10.31
N PHE A 348 -3.38 -8.89 11.48
CA PHE A 348 -2.76 -9.40 12.70
C PHE A 348 -2.76 -10.93 12.69
N ASP A 349 -1.81 -11.52 13.41
CA ASP A 349 -1.84 -12.96 13.64
C ASP A 349 -3.12 -13.35 14.40
N PRO A 350 -3.85 -14.38 13.97
CA PRO A 350 -5.07 -14.81 14.66
C PRO A 350 -4.89 -15.11 16.15
N SER A 351 -3.67 -15.51 16.58
CA SER A 351 -3.32 -15.79 17.97
C SER A 351 -3.09 -14.53 18.82
N GLU A 352 -2.88 -13.36 18.20
CA GLU A 352 -2.54 -12.12 18.91
C GLU A 352 -3.72 -11.43 19.61
N GLY A 353 -4.96 -11.85 19.38
CA GLY A 353 -6.10 -11.42 20.18
C GLY A 353 -6.64 -10.03 19.85
N VAL A 354 -7.03 -9.79 18.58
CA VAL A 354 -7.79 -8.58 18.19
C VAL A 354 -9.20 -8.64 18.79
N ILE A 355 -9.56 -7.64 19.62
CA ILE A 355 -10.80 -7.61 20.40
C ILE A 355 -11.78 -6.59 19.81
N LYS A 356 -13.02 -7.02 19.56
CA LYS A 356 -14.09 -6.11 19.15
C LYS A 356 -14.47 -5.17 20.30
N GLY A 357 -14.47 -3.86 20.05
CA GLY A 357 -14.79 -2.86 21.07
C GLY A 357 -13.62 -2.49 21.98
N ALA A 358 -12.39 -2.95 21.70
CA ALA A 358 -11.21 -2.49 22.40
C ALA A 358 -11.04 -0.97 22.28
N SER A 359 -10.47 -0.36 23.30
CA SER A 359 -10.28 1.09 23.43
C SER A 359 -8.99 1.38 24.19
N PRO A 360 -8.53 2.63 24.29
CA PRO A 360 -7.36 2.97 25.10
C PRO A 360 -7.52 2.60 26.59
N GLY A 361 -8.76 2.57 27.12
CA GLY A 361 -9.04 2.14 28.49
C GLY A 361 -9.11 0.61 28.66
N SER A 362 -9.31 -0.14 27.56
CA SER A 362 -9.29 -1.60 27.50
C SER A 362 -8.62 -2.04 26.18
N PRO A 363 -7.28 -1.90 26.12
CA PRO A 363 -6.54 -2.05 24.86
C PRO A 363 -6.41 -3.51 24.43
N ASP A 364 -6.28 -3.72 23.11
CA ASP A 364 -5.88 -4.97 22.52
C ASP A 364 -4.50 -4.85 21.82
N VAL A 365 -4.15 -5.87 21.04
CA VAL A 365 -2.87 -5.96 20.32
C VAL A 365 -2.60 -4.78 19.36
N ARG A 366 -3.63 -4.06 18.90
CA ARG A 366 -3.47 -2.87 18.05
C ARG A 366 -2.76 -1.72 18.77
N CYS A 367 -2.76 -1.74 20.10
CA CYS A 367 -2.05 -0.80 20.97
C CYS A 367 -0.61 -1.23 21.31
N GLN A 368 -0.09 -2.27 20.69
CA GLN A 368 1.27 -2.76 20.87
C GLN A 368 2.12 -2.40 19.66
N PRO A 369 3.28 -1.71 19.82
CA PRO A 369 4.05 -1.17 18.69
C PRO A 369 4.50 -2.24 17.69
N GLU A 370 5.07 -3.35 18.17
CA GLU A 370 5.64 -4.38 17.30
C GLU A 370 4.56 -5.16 16.51
N PRO A 371 3.51 -5.74 17.12
CA PRO A 371 2.43 -6.37 16.38
C PRO A 371 1.74 -5.42 15.41
N ALA A 372 1.48 -4.17 15.82
CA ALA A 372 0.86 -3.18 14.96
C ALA A 372 1.72 -2.83 13.74
N ALA A 373 3.05 -2.74 13.91
CA ALA A 373 3.99 -2.54 12.81
C ALA A 373 4.01 -3.74 11.83
N ARG A 374 4.00 -4.99 12.34
CA ARG A 374 3.91 -6.19 11.49
C ARG A 374 2.61 -6.23 10.69
N ALA A 375 1.49 -5.93 11.32
CA ALA A 375 0.19 -5.88 10.65
C ALA A 375 0.15 -4.77 9.57
N ALA A 376 0.68 -3.58 9.86
CA ALA A 376 0.76 -2.49 8.89
C ALA A 376 1.67 -2.83 7.70
N ALA A 377 2.81 -3.47 7.94
CA ALA A 377 3.70 -3.94 6.88
C ALA A 377 3.03 -5.03 6.03
N SER A 378 2.28 -5.96 6.64
CA SER A 378 1.48 -6.96 5.93
C SER A 378 0.40 -6.33 5.05
N TYR A 379 -0.33 -5.35 5.57
CA TYR A 379 -1.35 -4.63 4.79
C TYR A 379 -0.72 -3.84 3.64
N MET A 380 0.35 -3.09 3.90
CA MET A 380 1.06 -2.36 2.83
C MET A 380 1.66 -3.31 1.77
N LYS A 381 2.13 -4.50 2.15
CA LYS A 381 2.58 -5.52 1.17
C LYS A 381 1.44 -5.95 0.26
N ALA A 382 0.24 -6.15 0.78
CA ALA A 382 -0.95 -6.45 -0.03
C ALA A 382 -1.29 -5.28 -0.97
N LEU A 383 -1.26 -4.04 -0.48
CA LEU A 383 -1.56 -2.85 -1.27
C LEU A 383 -0.52 -2.58 -2.36
N THR A 384 0.78 -2.70 -2.05
CA THR A 384 1.84 -2.57 -3.07
C THR A 384 1.80 -3.72 -4.06
N GLY A 385 1.41 -4.92 -3.63
CA GLY A 385 1.12 -6.03 -4.52
C GLY A 385 -0.01 -5.72 -5.51
N ARG A 386 -0.99 -4.90 -5.11
CA ARG A 386 -2.12 -4.51 -5.95
C ARG A 386 -1.80 -3.33 -6.88
N TYR A 387 -1.14 -2.29 -6.36
CA TYR A 387 -0.91 -1.04 -7.10
C TYR A 387 0.45 -0.96 -7.77
N GLY A 388 1.42 -1.75 -7.32
CA GLY A 388 2.81 -1.74 -7.74
C GLY A 388 3.72 -1.01 -6.73
N THR A 389 5.03 -1.11 -6.98
CA THR A 389 6.10 -0.61 -6.09
C THR A 389 6.80 0.63 -6.62
N GLY A 390 6.48 1.10 -7.83
CA GLY A 390 7.09 2.28 -8.44
C GLY A 390 6.61 3.62 -7.85
N PRO A 391 7.31 4.74 -8.15
CA PRO A 391 7.01 6.07 -7.61
C PRO A 391 5.62 6.59 -7.90
N ALA A 392 5.00 6.19 -9.01
CA ALA A 392 3.61 6.51 -9.34
C ALA A 392 2.61 5.61 -8.59
N SER A 393 3.02 4.39 -8.26
CA SER A 393 2.15 3.34 -7.70
C SER A 393 2.10 3.37 -6.18
N VAL A 394 3.22 3.60 -5.51
CA VAL A 394 3.28 3.62 -4.04
C VAL A 394 2.37 4.70 -3.42
N PRO A 395 2.27 5.93 -3.96
CA PRO A 395 1.27 6.89 -3.48
C PRO A 395 -0.18 6.41 -3.62
N LEU A 396 -0.51 5.58 -4.63
CA LEU A 396 -1.82 4.93 -4.75
C LEU A 396 -2.03 3.90 -3.64
N ALA A 397 -1.02 3.07 -3.36
CA ALA A 397 -1.07 2.12 -2.25
C ALA A 397 -1.26 2.83 -0.90
N ILE A 398 -0.55 3.94 -0.65
CA ILE A 398 -0.70 4.77 0.54
C ILE A 398 -2.11 5.37 0.62
N GLY A 399 -2.63 5.93 -0.47
CA GLY A 399 -4.00 6.44 -0.52
C GLY A 399 -5.05 5.37 -0.27
N SER A 400 -4.80 4.15 -0.75
CA SER A 400 -5.68 2.99 -0.54
C SER A 400 -5.70 2.49 0.91
N TYR A 401 -4.64 2.68 1.67
CA TYR A 401 -4.61 2.37 3.09
C TYR A 401 -5.74 3.09 3.85
N ASN A 402 -5.99 4.35 3.52
CA ASN A 402 -7.04 5.16 4.14
C ASN A 402 -8.44 4.92 3.52
N SER A 403 -8.54 4.92 2.19
CA SER A 403 -9.85 4.84 1.48
C SER A 403 -10.38 3.43 1.31
N GLY A 404 -9.58 2.42 1.67
CA GLY A 404 -9.83 1.05 1.26
C GLY A 404 -9.58 0.81 -0.24
N GLU A 405 -9.33 -0.44 -0.60
CA GLU A 405 -8.94 -0.82 -1.96
C GLU A 405 -10.01 -0.49 -3.01
N GLY A 406 -11.27 -0.75 -2.70
CA GLY A 406 -12.39 -0.48 -3.60
C GLY A 406 -12.63 1.03 -3.79
N GLY A 407 -12.52 1.80 -2.72
CA GLY A 407 -12.72 3.26 -2.74
C GLY A 407 -11.71 3.97 -3.62
N LEU A 408 -10.42 3.69 -3.45
CA LEU A 408 -9.38 4.29 -4.28
C LEU A 408 -9.52 3.87 -5.75
N SER A 409 -9.64 2.56 -6.01
CA SER A 409 -9.71 2.02 -7.38
C SER A 409 -10.87 2.62 -8.17
N SER A 410 -12.05 2.74 -7.57
CA SER A 410 -13.23 3.34 -8.20
C SER A 410 -13.02 4.83 -8.54
N ASN A 411 -12.46 5.61 -7.62
CA ASN A 411 -12.17 7.02 -7.87
C ASN A 411 -11.05 7.19 -8.92
N LEU A 412 -10.02 6.35 -8.90
CA LEU A 412 -8.94 6.36 -9.88
C LEU A 412 -9.47 6.06 -11.30
N GLN A 413 -10.30 5.02 -11.43
CA GLN A 413 -10.93 4.69 -12.71
C GLN A 413 -11.74 5.87 -13.23
N LYS A 414 -12.59 6.46 -12.38
CA LYS A 414 -13.39 7.63 -12.75
C LYS A 414 -12.55 8.84 -13.18
N ALA A 415 -11.40 9.07 -12.52
CA ALA A 415 -10.48 10.12 -12.90
C ALA A 415 -9.84 9.85 -14.28
N LEU A 416 -9.39 8.60 -14.51
CA LEU A 416 -8.76 8.20 -15.78
C LEU A 416 -9.75 8.24 -16.95
N ASP A 417 -11.00 7.84 -16.75
CA ASP A 417 -12.06 7.89 -17.78
C ASP A 417 -12.45 9.31 -18.20
N SER A 418 -12.08 10.32 -17.41
CA SER A 418 -12.38 11.74 -17.69
C SER A 418 -11.50 12.37 -18.77
N GLY A 419 -10.48 11.70 -19.28
CA GLY A 419 -9.59 12.22 -20.32
C GLY A 419 -8.60 11.18 -20.82
N GLN A 420 -8.18 11.34 -22.07
CA GLN A 420 -7.15 10.48 -22.65
C GLN A 420 -5.76 10.89 -22.17
N GLY A 421 -4.87 9.91 -22.02
CA GLY A 421 -3.47 10.15 -21.71
C GLY A 421 -3.18 10.60 -20.26
N LEU A 422 -4.14 10.46 -19.34
CA LEU A 422 -3.93 10.83 -17.93
C LEU A 422 -3.01 9.81 -17.23
N PRO A 423 -2.02 10.27 -16.46
CA PRO A 423 -1.15 9.39 -15.69
C PRO A 423 -1.94 8.57 -14.66
N ARG A 424 -1.57 7.28 -14.52
CA ARG A 424 -2.14 6.42 -13.47
C ARG A 424 -1.36 6.63 -12.19
N ASP A 425 -1.63 7.73 -11.50
CA ASP A 425 -0.99 8.11 -10.24
C ASP A 425 -1.97 8.79 -9.29
N PHE A 426 -1.53 9.08 -8.08
CA PHE A 426 -2.34 9.78 -7.08
C PHE A 426 -2.56 11.27 -7.45
N TRP A 427 -1.64 11.85 -8.23
CA TRP A 427 -1.72 13.26 -8.62
C TRP A 427 -2.82 13.52 -9.63
N THR A 428 -3.15 12.54 -10.45
CA THR A 428 -4.34 12.54 -11.31
C THR A 428 -5.62 12.61 -10.49
N LEU A 429 -5.71 11.91 -9.35
CA LEU A 429 -6.83 12.06 -8.42
C LEU A 429 -6.91 13.49 -7.85
N ILE A 430 -5.76 14.09 -7.52
CA ILE A 430 -5.70 15.49 -7.07
C ILE A 430 -6.21 16.45 -8.18
N ALA A 431 -5.72 16.26 -9.40
CA ALA A 431 -6.08 17.14 -10.54
C ALA A 431 -7.56 17.01 -10.96
N LYS A 432 -8.18 15.84 -10.72
CA LYS A 432 -9.57 15.54 -11.09
C LYS A 432 -10.52 15.50 -9.89
N GLY A 433 -10.13 16.14 -8.79
CA GLY A 433 -10.84 16.11 -7.51
C GLY A 433 -12.34 16.33 -7.61
N ASP A 434 -12.80 17.29 -8.43
CA ASP A 434 -14.20 17.65 -8.58
C ASP A 434 -15.09 16.52 -9.12
N LEU A 435 -14.49 15.55 -9.82
CA LEU A 435 -15.18 14.38 -10.38
C LEU A 435 -15.34 13.23 -9.37
N LEU A 436 -14.57 13.25 -8.29
CA LEU A 436 -14.49 12.16 -7.36
C LEU A 436 -15.66 12.13 -6.37
N SER A 437 -15.83 11.04 -5.63
CA SER A 437 -16.87 10.95 -4.60
C SER A 437 -16.66 12.01 -3.51
N LYS A 438 -17.74 12.51 -2.90
CA LYS A 438 -17.66 13.51 -1.83
C LYS A 438 -16.85 13.02 -0.63
N GLN A 439 -16.98 11.74 -0.29
CA GLN A 439 -16.18 11.12 0.76
C GLN A 439 -14.68 11.18 0.41
N PHE A 440 -14.32 10.85 -0.84
CA PHE A 440 -12.92 10.91 -1.27
C PHE A 440 -12.37 12.35 -1.20
N GLN A 441 -13.17 13.33 -1.63
CA GLN A 441 -12.79 14.75 -1.58
C GLN A 441 -12.56 15.26 -0.15
N SER A 442 -13.38 14.84 0.81
CA SER A 442 -13.29 15.31 2.19
C SER A 442 -12.14 14.67 2.98
N GLU A 443 -11.91 13.38 2.81
CA GLU A 443 -11.01 12.58 3.66
C GLU A 443 -9.73 12.15 2.93
N ASN A 444 -9.88 11.43 1.82
CA ASN A 444 -8.77 10.73 1.19
C ASN A 444 -7.85 11.66 0.38
N PHE A 445 -8.40 12.73 -0.14
CA PHE A 445 -7.70 13.71 -0.97
C PHE A 445 -6.50 14.37 -0.29
N LYS A 446 -6.53 14.49 1.03
CA LYS A 446 -5.49 15.09 1.87
C LYS A 446 -4.41 14.07 2.30
N TYR A 447 -4.72 12.78 2.23
CA TYR A 447 -3.94 11.72 2.89
C TYR A 447 -2.51 11.60 2.34
N VAL A 448 -2.36 11.46 1.03
CA VAL A 448 -1.02 11.34 0.41
C VAL A 448 -0.23 12.64 0.50
N PRO A 449 -0.78 13.84 0.23
CA PRO A 449 -0.07 15.10 0.50
C PRO A 449 0.41 15.25 1.95
N LYS A 450 -0.42 14.86 2.93
CA LYS A 450 -0.04 14.84 4.35
C LYS A 450 1.09 13.86 4.65
N PHE A 451 1.06 12.67 4.01
CA PHE A 451 2.15 11.70 4.08
C PHE A 451 3.47 12.28 3.55
N PHE A 452 3.46 12.90 2.38
CA PHE A 452 4.66 13.54 1.83
C PHE A 452 5.19 14.62 2.74
N ALA A 453 4.32 15.45 3.31
CA ALA A 453 4.73 16.49 4.27
C ALA A 453 5.41 15.89 5.50
N ALA A 454 4.85 14.84 6.08
CA ALA A 454 5.44 14.14 7.22
C ALA A 454 6.80 13.53 6.86
N ALA A 455 6.92 12.92 5.67
CA ALA A 455 8.15 12.32 5.19
C ALA A 455 9.26 13.37 4.92
N ILE A 456 8.90 14.50 4.32
CA ILE A 456 9.85 15.62 4.09
C ILE A 456 10.43 16.11 5.41
N ILE A 457 9.60 16.32 6.42
CA ILE A 457 10.05 16.79 7.74
C ILE A 457 10.88 15.71 8.44
N GLY A 458 10.37 14.48 8.46
CA GLY A 458 11.02 13.39 9.18
C GLY A 458 12.35 12.93 8.60
N GLU A 459 12.56 13.09 7.29
CA GLU A 459 13.85 12.79 6.66
C GLU A 459 14.80 14.01 6.66
N ASN A 460 14.31 15.20 7.01
CA ASN A 460 15.10 16.42 7.09
C ASN A 460 14.79 17.23 8.36
N PRO A 461 14.79 16.61 9.56
CA PRO A 461 14.29 17.27 10.78
C PRO A 461 15.05 18.54 11.15
N GLN A 462 16.34 18.60 10.86
CA GLN A 462 17.21 19.74 11.17
C GLN A 462 16.86 20.98 10.32
N ASP A 463 16.37 20.80 9.10
CA ASP A 463 15.87 21.88 8.25
C ASP A 463 14.65 22.58 8.86
N PHE A 464 13.92 21.90 9.76
CA PHE A 464 12.76 22.40 10.49
C PHE A 464 13.09 22.84 11.93
N GLY A 465 14.38 22.84 12.29
CA GLY A 465 14.86 23.24 13.60
C GLY A 465 14.72 22.17 14.69
N LEU A 466 14.46 20.93 14.32
CA LEU A 466 14.42 19.80 15.25
C LEU A 466 15.85 19.30 15.55
N THR A 467 16.03 18.73 16.76
CA THR A 467 17.32 18.21 17.23
C THR A 467 17.46 16.69 17.01
N LEU A 468 16.77 16.17 15.99
CA LEU A 468 16.72 14.74 15.65
C LEU A 468 17.54 14.45 14.40
N GLN A 469 17.93 13.19 14.26
CA GLN A 469 18.40 12.65 12.98
C GLN A 469 17.19 12.26 12.10
N PRO A 470 17.37 12.01 10.80
CA PRO A 470 16.31 11.46 9.96
C PRO A 470 15.67 10.23 10.62
N ILE A 471 14.34 10.20 10.67
CA ILE A 471 13.61 9.18 11.46
C ILE A 471 13.88 7.76 10.94
N SER A 472 14.12 7.60 9.66
CA SER A 472 14.50 6.31 9.07
C SER A 472 15.83 5.74 9.59
N THR A 473 16.66 6.56 10.24
CA THR A 473 17.97 6.11 10.80
C THR A 473 17.85 5.48 12.19
N TYR A 474 16.71 5.61 12.84
CA TYR A 474 16.45 4.99 14.15
C TYR A 474 16.01 3.53 13.98
N SER A 475 16.95 2.64 13.70
CA SER A 475 16.68 1.21 13.45
C SER A 475 17.03 0.30 14.64
N LYS A 476 17.57 0.86 15.72
CA LYS A 476 18.01 0.13 16.94
C LYS A 476 17.41 0.74 18.19
#